data_fefcee6e3354a6177d7da2c6af5f7265
#
_entry.id   fefcee6e3354a6177d7da2c6af5f7265
#
_cell.length_a   1.000
_cell.length_b   1.000
_cell.length_c   1.000
_cell.angle_alpha   90.00
_cell.angle_beta   90.00
_cell.angle_gamma   90.00
#
_symmetry.space_group_name_H-M   'P 1'
#
loop_
_entity.id
_entity.type
_entity.pdbx_description
1 polymer ?
#
loop_
_entity_poly.entity_id
_entity_poly.type
_entity_poly.pdbx_seq_one_letter_code
_entity_poly.pdbx_strand_id
1 'polypeptide(L)'
;YKRQMVIAPAKHILAEKLAKSTSNEESIMIQYKRLCEGAELPTDNEDTAKVLLNDLMKQMKSRQILFDISDLPLNTATEINIARRRLEDLLSKTDEIQYAKEQCNQWQEIADYMELLIKGGGKHTYDDDNIIEVPKDETPAYLEWILWRASLAIDHMVNKPYEVRGFKLDSDFLPVSAAGGGKGDLYCEFNDFTILTEVTMSTSSRQEAMEGEPVRRHVSDAVLKYDKPVYGMFIAVKIDTNTAETFRHGVWYARGDVKQRLDIVPLTLAQYREYFMAMFRTCLLYTSPSPRDI
;
A
#
# COMPACT_ATOMS: atom_id res chain seq x y z
N TYR A 1 4.36 -28.10 2.64
CA TYR A 1 4.08 -27.33 1.41
C TYR A 1 3.82 -25.85 1.70
N LYS A 2 2.90 -25.51 2.65
CA LYS A 2 2.60 -24.10 2.98
C LYS A 2 3.78 -23.32 3.59
N ARG A 3 4.66 -23.95 4.36
CA ARG A 3 5.85 -23.28 4.95
C ARG A 3 6.93 -22.94 3.92
N GLN A 4 7.07 -23.73 2.85
CA GLN A 4 8.03 -23.42 1.77
C GLN A 4 7.58 -22.24 0.90
N MET A 5 6.28 -22.07 0.67
CA MET A 5 5.75 -20.95 -0.12
C MET A 5 5.88 -19.57 0.56
N VAL A 6 5.89 -19.52 1.90
CA VAL A 6 6.03 -18.25 2.66
C VAL A 6 7.50 -17.78 2.73
N ILE A 7 8.47 -18.72 2.61
CA ILE A 7 9.90 -18.40 2.69
C ILE A 7 10.47 -18.00 1.32
N ALA A 8 9.92 -18.50 0.22
CA ALA A 8 10.39 -18.22 -1.13
C ALA A 8 10.30 -16.73 -1.54
N PRO A 9 9.19 -16.01 -1.31
CA PRO A 9 9.12 -14.58 -1.61
C PRO A 9 10.13 -13.74 -0.81
N ALA A 10 10.28 -14.02 0.49
CA ALA A 10 11.23 -13.28 1.33
C ALA A 10 12.69 -13.52 0.89
N LYS A 11 13.03 -14.73 0.47
CA LYS A 11 14.35 -15.03 -0.09
C LYS A 11 14.57 -14.37 -1.45
N HIS A 12 13.54 -14.28 -2.27
CA HIS A 12 13.59 -13.62 -3.57
C HIS A 12 13.83 -12.12 -3.42
N ILE A 13 13.08 -11.44 -2.55
CA ILE A 13 13.24 -10.02 -2.24
C ILE A 13 14.65 -9.73 -1.67
N LEU A 14 15.15 -10.62 -0.81
CA LEU A 14 16.50 -10.47 -0.25
C LEU A 14 17.58 -10.67 -1.31
N ALA A 15 17.38 -11.63 -2.22
CA ALA A 15 18.28 -11.89 -3.35
C ALA A 15 18.29 -10.70 -4.33
N GLU A 16 17.15 -10.11 -4.65
CA GLU A 16 17.07 -8.90 -5.48
C GLU A 16 17.75 -7.69 -4.83
N LYS A 17 17.57 -7.49 -3.52
CA LYS A 17 18.26 -6.41 -2.80
C LYS A 17 19.77 -6.58 -2.79
N LEU A 18 20.25 -7.82 -2.61
CA LEU A 18 21.66 -8.16 -2.72
C LEU A 18 22.18 -7.99 -4.15
N ALA A 19 21.33 -8.28 -5.15
CA ALA A 19 21.62 -8.14 -6.55
C ALA A 19 21.85 -6.68 -6.97
N LYS A 20 20.99 -5.78 -6.52
CA LYS A 20 21.13 -4.33 -6.78
C LYS A 20 22.38 -3.72 -6.10
N SER A 21 22.95 -4.40 -5.11
CA SER A 21 24.17 -3.95 -4.41
C SER A 21 25.49 -4.48 -5.00
N THR A 22 25.44 -5.48 -5.88
CA THR A 22 26.61 -6.11 -6.50
C THR A 22 26.51 -6.10 -8.01
N SER A 23 27.50 -5.54 -8.69
CA SER A 23 27.52 -5.31 -10.15
C SER A 23 27.78 -6.55 -11.02
N ASN A 24 27.55 -7.78 -10.51
CA ASN A 24 27.87 -9.01 -11.23
C ASN A 24 26.75 -10.07 -11.08
N GLU A 25 25.98 -10.28 -12.16
CA GLU A 25 24.84 -11.23 -12.22
C GLU A 25 25.23 -12.66 -11.83
N GLU A 26 26.43 -13.12 -12.16
CA GLU A 26 26.93 -14.45 -11.84
C GLU A 26 27.12 -14.64 -10.31
N SER A 27 27.59 -13.60 -9.64
CA SER A 27 27.73 -13.54 -8.18
C SER A 27 26.35 -13.63 -7.47
N ILE A 28 25.32 -13.07 -8.05
CA ILE A 28 23.94 -13.05 -7.52
C ILE A 28 23.33 -14.44 -7.53
N MET A 29 23.40 -15.14 -8.64
CA MET A 29 22.88 -16.51 -8.77
C MET A 29 23.59 -17.49 -7.84
N ILE A 30 24.90 -17.32 -7.64
CA ILE A 30 25.67 -18.14 -6.69
C ILE A 30 25.22 -17.85 -5.26
N GLN A 31 25.03 -16.60 -4.89
CA GLN A 31 24.56 -16.20 -3.56
C GLN A 31 23.11 -16.66 -3.31
N TYR A 32 22.24 -16.53 -4.29
CA TYR A 32 20.87 -17.04 -4.23
C TYR A 32 20.84 -18.56 -4.01
N LYS A 33 21.67 -19.31 -4.75
CA LYS A 33 21.78 -20.76 -4.61
C LYS A 33 22.27 -21.15 -3.24
N ARG A 34 23.31 -20.48 -2.69
CA ARG A 34 23.81 -20.69 -1.35
C ARG A 34 22.75 -20.40 -0.26
N LEU A 35 21.97 -19.32 -0.41
CA LEU A 35 20.86 -19.00 0.50
C LEU A 35 19.78 -20.07 0.49
N CYS A 36 19.49 -20.66 -0.67
CA CYS A 36 18.56 -21.77 -0.79
C CYS A 36 19.09 -23.06 -0.14
N GLU A 37 20.40 -23.25 -0.09
CA GLU A 37 21.10 -24.39 0.51
C GLU A 37 21.32 -24.21 2.04
N GLY A 38 20.87 -23.10 2.64
CA GLY A 38 20.96 -22.86 4.09
C GLY A 38 22.26 -22.22 4.56
N ALA A 39 23.03 -21.60 3.65
CA ALA A 39 24.23 -20.84 4.01
C ALA A 39 23.89 -19.61 4.87
N GLU A 40 24.83 -19.14 5.66
CA GLU A 40 24.75 -17.90 6.44
C GLU A 40 24.48 -16.71 5.51
N LEU A 41 23.62 -15.81 5.95
CA LEU A 41 23.40 -14.55 5.25
C LEU A 41 24.65 -13.69 5.39
N PRO A 42 25.02 -12.91 4.36
CA PRO A 42 26.11 -11.92 4.48
C PRO A 42 25.94 -10.97 5.69
N THR A 43 24.70 -10.78 6.13
CA THR A 43 24.32 -9.96 7.29
C THR A 43 24.60 -10.64 8.64
N ASP A 44 24.92 -11.92 8.67
CA ASP A 44 25.23 -12.65 9.92
C ASP A 44 26.69 -12.45 10.33
N ASN A 45 27.54 -11.96 9.40
CA ASN A 45 28.91 -11.59 9.66
C ASN A 45 29.01 -10.10 9.99
N GLU A 46 29.70 -9.75 11.09
CA GLU A 46 29.84 -8.37 11.58
C GLU A 46 30.50 -7.43 10.57
N ASP A 47 31.58 -7.87 9.93
CA ASP A 47 32.33 -7.02 8.97
C ASP A 47 31.48 -6.75 7.73
N THR A 48 30.80 -7.75 7.20
CA THR A 48 29.91 -7.59 6.06
C THR A 48 28.69 -6.71 6.41
N ALA A 49 28.11 -6.89 7.60
CA ALA A 49 27.03 -6.05 8.08
C ALA A 49 27.45 -4.58 8.20
N LYS A 50 28.66 -4.30 8.70
CA LYS A 50 29.25 -2.95 8.74
C LYS A 50 29.42 -2.33 7.34
N VAL A 51 29.91 -3.09 6.37
CA VAL A 51 30.05 -2.63 4.98
C VAL A 51 28.71 -2.23 4.43
N LEU A 52 27.68 -3.08 4.56
CA LEU A 52 26.32 -2.82 4.09
C LEU A 52 25.70 -1.58 4.75
N LEU A 53 25.87 -1.43 6.08
CA LEU A 53 25.41 -0.26 6.81
C LEU A 53 26.10 1.02 6.30
N ASN A 54 27.42 1.00 6.11
CA ASN A 54 28.19 2.15 5.62
C ASN A 54 27.77 2.55 4.19
N ASP A 55 27.51 1.59 3.32
CA ASP A 55 27.07 1.86 1.95
C ASP A 55 25.67 2.48 1.93
N LEU A 56 24.77 1.98 2.77
CA LEU A 56 23.43 2.57 2.97
C LEU A 56 23.54 4.02 3.49
N MET A 57 24.40 4.27 4.48
CA MET A 57 24.65 5.62 5.01
C MET A 57 25.21 6.57 3.94
N LYS A 58 26.10 6.09 3.07
CA LYS A 58 26.60 6.88 1.93
C LYS A 58 25.49 7.20 0.94
N GLN A 59 24.66 6.22 0.60
CA GLN A 59 23.51 6.40 -0.29
C GLN A 59 22.53 7.44 0.28
N MET A 60 22.19 7.37 1.58
CA MET A 60 21.31 8.35 2.21
C MET A 60 21.91 9.75 2.22
N LYS A 61 23.22 9.88 2.51
CA LYS A 61 23.93 11.18 2.47
C LYS A 61 23.93 11.76 1.05
N SER A 62 24.19 10.97 0.03
CA SER A 62 24.19 11.44 -1.38
C SER A 62 22.80 11.95 -1.82
N ARG A 63 21.74 11.40 -1.23
CA ARG A 63 20.34 11.81 -1.45
C ARG A 63 19.86 12.90 -0.49
N GLN A 64 20.74 13.42 0.38
CA GLN A 64 20.44 14.44 1.40
C GLN A 64 19.34 14.01 2.38
N ILE A 65 19.21 12.71 2.64
CA ILE A 65 18.27 12.17 3.63
C ILE A 65 18.91 12.28 5.01
N LEU A 66 18.26 13.01 5.92
CA LEU A 66 18.71 13.13 7.30
C LEU A 66 18.40 11.85 8.08
N PHE A 67 19.40 11.35 8.81
CA PHE A 67 19.25 10.19 9.67
C PHE A 67 20.13 10.32 10.92
N ASP A 68 19.72 9.67 11.99
CA ASP A 68 20.48 9.53 13.22
C ASP A 68 20.40 8.08 13.72
N ILE A 69 21.57 7.50 14.00
CA ILE A 69 21.74 6.17 14.56
C ILE A 69 22.70 6.20 15.77
N SER A 70 22.99 7.38 16.31
CA SER A 70 23.92 7.56 17.43
C SER A 70 23.44 6.92 18.74
N ASP A 71 22.12 6.68 18.84
CA ASP A 71 21.46 5.99 19.95
C ASP A 71 21.55 4.46 19.87
N LEU A 72 22.05 3.90 18.76
CA LEU A 72 22.10 2.45 18.52
C LEU A 72 23.52 1.91 18.78
N PRO A 73 23.65 0.81 19.54
CA PRO A 73 24.92 0.10 19.65
C PRO A 73 25.24 -0.59 18.31
N LEU A 74 26.54 -0.66 17.96
CA LEU A 74 27.04 -1.24 16.71
C LEU A 74 28.17 -2.25 16.95
N ASN A 75 28.08 -2.99 18.08
CA ASN A 75 29.13 -3.89 18.54
C ASN A 75 29.00 -5.31 17.99
N THR A 76 27.82 -5.70 17.61
CA THR A 76 27.51 -7.05 17.10
C THR A 76 26.80 -6.99 15.76
N ALA A 77 26.87 -8.08 14.96
CA ALA A 77 26.15 -8.17 13.69
C ALA A 77 24.63 -7.92 13.86
N THR A 78 24.05 -8.40 14.95
CA THR A 78 22.61 -8.20 15.26
C THR A 78 22.28 -6.72 15.47
N GLU A 79 23.08 -5.99 16.25
CA GLU A 79 22.89 -4.57 16.50
C GLU A 79 23.07 -3.74 15.23
N ILE A 80 24.09 -4.06 14.42
CA ILE A 80 24.34 -3.43 13.13
C ILE A 80 23.16 -3.66 12.18
N ASN A 81 22.58 -4.85 12.18
CA ASN A 81 21.41 -5.15 11.36
C ASN A 81 20.14 -4.42 11.84
N ILE A 82 20.00 -4.15 13.14
CA ILE A 82 18.91 -3.31 13.65
C ILE A 82 19.07 -1.88 13.11
N ALA A 83 20.27 -1.30 13.19
CA ALA A 83 20.55 0.02 12.65
C ALA A 83 20.31 0.06 11.13
N ARG A 84 20.77 -0.94 10.38
CA ARG A 84 20.56 -1.05 8.95
C ARG A 84 19.07 -1.09 8.60
N ARG A 85 18.26 -1.91 9.28
CA ARG A 85 16.81 -1.99 9.05
C ARG A 85 16.10 -0.67 9.32
N ARG A 86 16.51 0.07 10.37
CA ARG A 86 15.97 1.41 10.66
C ARG A 86 16.25 2.38 9.51
N LEU A 87 17.45 2.35 8.96
CA LEU A 87 17.79 3.21 7.81
C LEU A 87 17.11 2.76 6.51
N GLU A 88 16.98 1.47 6.27
CA GLU A 88 16.23 0.93 5.12
C GLU A 88 14.75 1.33 5.19
N ASP A 89 14.12 1.26 6.36
CA ASP A 89 12.75 1.70 6.57
C ASP A 89 12.59 3.21 6.29
N LEU A 90 13.52 4.02 6.79
CA LEU A 90 13.53 5.46 6.52
C LEU A 90 13.71 5.78 5.04
N LEU A 91 14.63 5.09 4.37
CA LEU A 91 14.85 5.23 2.93
C LEU A 91 13.60 4.84 2.14
N SER A 92 13.01 3.67 2.44
CA SER A 92 11.79 3.20 1.80
C SER A 92 10.62 4.18 1.99
N LYS A 93 10.44 4.72 3.20
CA LYS A 93 9.42 5.76 3.46
C LYS A 93 9.68 7.05 2.67
N THR A 94 10.94 7.44 2.52
CA THR A 94 11.31 8.63 1.73
C THR A 94 11.03 8.40 0.25
N ASP A 95 11.34 7.21 -0.26
CA ASP A 95 11.06 6.82 -1.64
C ASP A 95 9.56 6.78 -1.91
N GLU A 96 8.77 6.27 -0.97
CA GLU A 96 7.33 6.23 -1.07
C GLU A 96 6.69 7.64 -1.08
N ILE A 97 7.23 8.58 -0.30
CA ILE A 97 6.83 10.01 -0.37
C ILE A 97 7.15 10.61 -1.74
N GLN A 98 8.30 10.26 -2.34
CA GLN A 98 8.63 10.73 -3.67
C GLN A 98 7.72 10.09 -4.74
N TYR A 99 7.50 8.78 -4.65
CA TYR A 99 6.57 8.06 -5.53
C TYR A 99 5.16 8.67 -5.50
N ALA A 100 4.67 9.06 -4.32
CA ALA A 100 3.37 9.67 -4.17
C ALA A 100 3.20 10.98 -4.97
N LYS A 101 4.25 11.79 -5.08
CA LYS A 101 4.22 13.06 -5.82
C LYS A 101 4.00 12.89 -7.33
N GLU A 102 4.36 11.74 -7.87
CA GLU A 102 4.23 11.44 -9.29
C GLU A 102 2.84 10.91 -9.66
N GLN A 103 2.03 10.49 -8.69
CA GLN A 103 0.77 9.79 -8.96
C GLN A 103 -0.26 10.67 -9.66
N CYS A 104 -0.27 11.97 -9.39
CA CYS A 104 -1.16 12.92 -10.08
C CYS A 104 -0.91 12.88 -11.61
N ASN A 105 0.34 12.76 -12.04
CA ASN A 105 0.71 12.69 -13.46
C ASN A 105 0.38 11.31 -14.10
N GLN A 106 0.18 10.28 -13.28
CA GLN A 106 -0.08 8.91 -13.71
C GLN A 106 -1.57 8.53 -13.66
N TRP A 107 -2.48 9.50 -13.55
CA TRP A 107 -3.90 9.24 -13.36
C TRP A 107 -4.53 8.37 -14.46
N GLN A 108 -4.07 8.46 -15.71
CA GLN A 108 -4.54 7.63 -16.82
C GLN A 108 -4.15 6.17 -16.60
N GLU A 109 -2.90 5.91 -16.28
CA GLU A 109 -2.41 4.56 -15.95
C GLU A 109 -3.18 3.96 -14.76
N ILE A 110 -3.44 4.78 -13.72
CA ILE A 110 -4.27 4.36 -12.57
C ILE A 110 -5.67 3.95 -13.03
N ALA A 111 -6.30 4.71 -13.93
CA ALA A 111 -7.61 4.39 -14.48
C ALA A 111 -7.58 3.12 -15.36
N ASP A 112 -6.49 2.84 -16.06
CA ASP A 112 -6.31 1.65 -16.89
C ASP A 112 -6.09 0.40 -16.02
N TYR A 113 -5.36 0.50 -14.92
CA TYR A 113 -5.32 -0.57 -13.91
C TYR A 113 -6.70 -0.88 -13.31
N MET A 114 -7.52 0.13 -13.02
CA MET A 114 -8.91 -0.09 -12.57
C MET A 114 -9.72 -0.83 -13.62
N GLU A 115 -9.54 -0.51 -14.91
CA GLU A 115 -10.20 -1.20 -16.02
C GLU A 115 -9.80 -2.68 -16.10
N LEU A 116 -8.51 -2.99 -15.89
CA LEU A 116 -8.03 -4.38 -15.83
C LEU A 116 -8.65 -5.14 -14.66
N LEU A 117 -8.75 -4.50 -13.48
CA LEU A 117 -9.38 -5.09 -12.30
C LEU A 117 -10.88 -5.36 -12.50
N ILE A 118 -11.60 -4.45 -13.16
CA ILE A 118 -13.01 -4.63 -13.52
C ILE A 118 -13.19 -5.87 -14.43
N LYS A 119 -12.22 -6.14 -15.32
CA LYS A 119 -12.18 -7.31 -16.19
C LYS A 119 -11.69 -8.59 -15.51
N GLY A 120 -11.25 -8.52 -14.27
CA GLY A 120 -10.72 -9.66 -13.49
C GLY A 120 -9.25 -9.97 -13.74
N GLY A 121 -8.46 -8.97 -14.08
CA GLY A 121 -7.04 -9.06 -14.40
C GLY A 121 -6.74 -9.12 -15.90
N GLY A 122 -5.47 -9.04 -16.23
CA GLY A 122 -4.98 -9.08 -17.63
C GLY A 122 -3.89 -8.05 -17.88
N LYS A 123 -3.67 -7.76 -19.16
CA LYS A 123 -2.63 -6.84 -19.63
C LYS A 123 -3.22 -5.73 -20.46
N HIS A 124 -2.60 -4.55 -20.38
CA HIS A 124 -2.83 -3.44 -21.29
C HIS A 124 -1.48 -2.97 -21.83
N THR A 125 -1.36 -2.85 -23.13
CA THR A 125 -0.14 -2.46 -23.84
C THR A 125 -0.34 -1.07 -24.44
N TYR A 126 0.52 -0.12 -24.07
CA TYR A 126 0.54 1.22 -24.65
C TYR A 126 1.43 1.25 -25.90
N ASP A 127 2.60 0.60 -25.83
CA ASP A 127 3.59 0.40 -26.90
C ASP A 127 4.41 -0.86 -26.61
N ASP A 128 5.40 -1.17 -27.45
CA ASP A 128 6.15 -2.43 -27.36
C ASP A 128 6.88 -2.62 -26.03
N ASP A 129 7.25 -1.55 -25.35
CA ASP A 129 8.03 -1.57 -24.09
C ASP A 129 7.23 -1.16 -22.84
N ASN A 130 6.00 -0.65 -23.04
CA ASN A 130 5.19 -0.12 -21.94
C ASN A 130 3.90 -0.93 -21.79
N ILE A 131 3.93 -1.88 -20.86
CA ILE A 131 2.84 -2.81 -20.57
C ILE A 131 2.51 -2.75 -19.09
N ILE A 132 1.24 -2.58 -18.77
CA ILE A 132 0.74 -2.80 -17.43
C ILE A 132 0.04 -4.15 -17.32
N GLU A 133 0.20 -4.81 -16.18
CA GLU A 133 -0.35 -6.14 -15.94
C GLU A 133 -0.96 -6.25 -14.55
N VAL A 134 -2.12 -6.90 -14.46
CA VAL A 134 -2.73 -7.35 -13.20
C VAL A 134 -2.83 -8.87 -13.26
N PRO A 135 -1.98 -9.61 -12.53
CA PRO A 135 -2.09 -11.07 -12.44
C PRO A 135 -3.43 -11.47 -11.84
N LYS A 136 -4.08 -12.48 -12.41
CA LYS A 136 -5.44 -12.90 -11.98
C LYS A 136 -5.52 -13.33 -10.52
N ASP A 137 -4.47 -13.97 -10.04
CA ASP A 137 -4.41 -14.49 -8.66
C ASP A 137 -4.02 -13.40 -7.64
N GLU A 138 -3.61 -12.21 -8.10
CA GLU A 138 -3.16 -11.09 -7.26
C GLU A 138 -4.15 -9.91 -7.27
N THR A 139 -5.29 -10.06 -7.95
CA THR A 139 -6.28 -8.98 -8.07
C THR A 139 -6.71 -8.34 -6.75
N PRO A 140 -6.82 -9.04 -5.60
CA PRO A 140 -7.14 -8.38 -4.33
C PRO A 140 -6.05 -7.38 -3.88
N ALA A 141 -4.78 -7.76 -3.96
CA ALA A 141 -3.67 -6.88 -3.58
C ALA A 141 -3.55 -5.68 -4.54
N TYR A 142 -3.75 -5.91 -5.84
CA TYR A 142 -3.78 -4.84 -6.83
C TYR A 142 -4.97 -3.89 -6.67
N LEU A 143 -6.12 -4.35 -6.16
CA LEU A 143 -7.27 -3.49 -5.89
C LEU A 143 -6.96 -2.50 -4.76
N GLU A 144 -6.42 -2.96 -3.64
CA GLU A 144 -5.99 -2.09 -2.54
C GLU A 144 -4.92 -1.10 -3.02
N TRP A 145 -3.92 -1.58 -3.75
CA TRP A 145 -2.82 -0.79 -4.27
C TRP A 145 -3.29 0.31 -5.23
N ILE A 146 -4.19 -0.01 -6.18
CA ILE A 146 -4.62 1.00 -7.15
C ILE A 146 -5.48 2.08 -6.52
N LEU A 147 -6.28 1.75 -5.52
CA LEU A 147 -7.06 2.74 -4.79
C LEU A 147 -6.19 3.60 -3.88
N TRP A 148 -5.12 3.04 -3.33
CA TRP A 148 -4.08 3.83 -2.66
C TRP A 148 -3.40 4.79 -3.63
N ARG A 149 -2.98 4.35 -4.82
CA ARG A 149 -2.43 5.23 -5.87
C ARG A 149 -3.42 6.33 -6.27
N ALA A 150 -4.70 5.99 -6.42
CA ALA A 150 -5.74 6.95 -6.74
C ALA A 150 -5.90 8.02 -5.65
N SER A 151 -5.87 7.62 -4.36
CA SER A 151 -5.92 8.58 -3.26
C SER A 151 -4.69 9.49 -3.22
N LEU A 152 -3.50 8.97 -3.53
CA LEU A 152 -2.27 9.76 -3.66
C LEU A 152 -2.35 10.75 -4.83
N ALA A 153 -2.95 10.35 -5.96
CA ALA A 153 -3.12 11.19 -7.13
C ALA A 153 -4.07 12.36 -6.88
N ILE A 154 -5.10 12.17 -6.04
CA ILE A 154 -6.04 13.23 -5.62
C ILE A 154 -5.35 14.21 -4.67
N ASP A 155 -4.37 13.72 -3.87
CA ASP A 155 -3.59 14.50 -2.89
C ASP A 155 -4.44 15.11 -1.74
N HIS A 156 -3.87 16.09 -1.04
CA HIS A 156 -4.47 16.83 0.10
C HIS A 156 -4.60 16.02 1.41
N MET A 157 -4.08 14.80 1.48
CA MET A 157 -4.02 14.05 2.72
C MET A 157 -2.96 14.62 3.67
N VAL A 158 -3.24 14.60 4.97
CA VAL A 158 -2.29 15.04 6.00
C VAL A 158 -1.37 13.90 6.47
N ASN A 159 -1.83 12.66 6.39
CA ASN A 159 -1.02 11.50 6.69
C ASN A 159 -0.09 11.13 5.52
N LYS A 160 1.00 10.41 5.85
CA LYS A 160 2.01 10.04 4.87
C LYS A 160 1.55 8.81 4.05
N PRO A 161 2.06 8.63 2.82
CA PRO A 161 1.66 7.52 1.95
C PRO A 161 1.70 6.15 2.62
N TYR A 162 2.76 5.87 3.39
CA TYR A 162 2.94 4.61 4.12
C TYR A 162 2.01 4.45 5.34
N GLU A 163 1.35 5.52 5.80
CA GLU A 163 0.35 5.49 6.88
C GLU A 163 -1.06 5.24 6.35
N VAL A 164 -1.29 5.51 5.06
CA VAL A 164 -2.58 5.31 4.39
C VAL A 164 -2.88 3.83 4.19
N ARG A 165 -1.88 3.03 3.83
CA ARG A 165 -2.02 1.64 3.37
C ARG A 165 -1.79 0.60 4.46
N GLY A 166 -2.51 -0.53 4.38
CA GLY A 166 -2.27 -1.73 5.19
C GLY A 166 -1.46 -2.83 4.48
N PHE A 167 -1.39 -2.83 3.15
CA PHE A 167 -0.69 -3.81 2.32
C PHE A 167 0.83 -3.53 2.23
N LYS A 168 1.58 -4.48 1.65
CA LYS A 168 3.04 -4.35 1.49
C LYS A 168 3.40 -4.11 0.03
N LEU A 169 4.45 -3.29 -0.17
CA LEU A 169 5.06 -2.97 -1.46
C LEU A 169 6.42 -3.65 -1.61
N ASP A 170 6.79 -3.96 -2.84
CA ASP A 170 8.16 -4.29 -3.22
C ASP A 170 9.01 -3.04 -3.49
N SER A 171 10.21 -3.24 -4.04
CA SER A 171 11.13 -2.14 -4.38
C SER A 171 10.69 -1.29 -5.56
N ASP A 172 9.78 -1.79 -6.38
CA ASP A 172 9.25 -1.13 -7.58
C ASP A 172 7.85 -0.55 -7.32
N PHE A 173 7.45 -0.50 -6.03
CA PHE A 173 6.15 -0.03 -5.55
C PHE A 173 4.95 -0.85 -6.05
N LEU A 174 5.16 -2.11 -6.44
CA LEU A 174 4.08 -3.04 -6.75
C LEU A 174 3.60 -3.77 -5.47
N PRO A 175 2.34 -4.19 -5.42
CA PRO A 175 1.80 -4.85 -4.24
C PRO A 175 2.36 -6.27 -4.10
N VAL A 176 2.84 -6.62 -2.91
CA VAL A 176 3.33 -7.98 -2.57
C VAL A 176 2.25 -8.82 -1.92
N SER A 177 1.35 -8.19 -1.18
CA SER A 177 0.24 -8.86 -0.48
C SER A 177 -0.84 -7.86 -0.16
N ALA A 178 -2.08 -8.32 -0.05
CA ALA A 178 -3.18 -7.54 0.51
C ALA A 178 -2.94 -7.19 1.99
N ALA A 179 -3.70 -6.23 2.51
CA ALA A 179 -3.67 -5.84 3.91
C ALA A 179 -3.99 -7.03 4.83
N GLY A 180 -3.40 -7.04 6.00
CA GLY A 180 -3.72 -8.03 7.03
C GLY A 180 -5.08 -7.75 7.65
N GLY A 181 -5.86 -8.79 7.95
CA GLY A 181 -7.17 -8.62 8.56
C GLY A 181 -7.14 -7.90 9.92
N GLY A 182 -8.28 -7.30 10.30
CA GLY A 182 -8.49 -6.66 11.59
C GLY A 182 -8.31 -5.14 11.62
N LYS A 183 -8.00 -4.53 10.47
CA LYS A 183 -7.98 -3.07 10.24
C LYS A 183 -8.56 -2.81 8.86
N GLY A 184 -9.06 -1.60 8.65
CA GLY A 184 -9.46 -1.15 7.31
C GLY A 184 -8.29 -1.11 6.33
N ASP A 185 -8.59 -1.22 5.05
CA ASP A 185 -7.59 -1.35 4.01
C ASP A 185 -6.82 -0.06 3.76
N LEU A 186 -7.52 1.08 3.70
CA LEU A 186 -6.92 2.39 3.48
C LEU A 186 -7.50 3.44 4.42
N TYR A 187 -6.63 4.25 5.04
CA TYR A 187 -7.00 5.38 5.90
C TYR A 187 -6.49 6.69 5.31
N CYS A 188 -7.35 7.45 4.67
CA CYS A 188 -7.03 8.75 4.10
C CYS A 188 -7.45 9.86 5.08
N GLU A 189 -6.48 10.50 5.72
CA GLU A 189 -6.73 11.58 6.67
C GLU A 189 -6.61 12.94 6.00
N PHE A 190 -7.66 13.75 6.13
CA PHE A 190 -7.70 15.15 5.70
C PHE A 190 -7.79 16.07 6.93
N ASN A 191 -7.64 17.37 6.77
CA ASN A 191 -7.71 18.30 7.89
C ASN A 191 -9.04 18.19 8.65
N ASP A 192 -10.16 18.16 7.93
CA ASP A 192 -11.50 18.27 8.50
C ASP A 192 -12.25 16.93 8.63
N PHE A 193 -11.76 15.87 8.01
CA PHE A 193 -12.38 14.55 8.01
C PHE A 193 -11.38 13.43 7.73
N THR A 194 -11.82 12.19 7.91
CA THR A 194 -11.07 10.97 7.52
C THR A 194 -11.96 10.12 6.62
N ILE A 195 -11.39 9.52 5.57
CA ILE A 195 -12.05 8.50 4.77
C ILE A 195 -11.37 7.15 5.06
N LEU A 196 -12.18 6.20 5.52
CA LEU A 196 -11.80 4.80 5.60
C LEU A 196 -12.34 4.08 4.37
N THR A 197 -11.45 3.51 3.55
CA THR A 197 -11.84 2.73 2.38
C THR A 197 -11.65 1.24 2.67
N GLU A 198 -12.68 0.46 2.41
CA GLU A 198 -12.70 -0.99 2.45
C GLU A 198 -12.96 -1.52 1.05
N VAL A 199 -12.24 -2.54 0.66
CA VAL A 199 -12.30 -3.05 -0.71
C VAL A 199 -12.47 -4.56 -0.75
N THR A 200 -13.18 -5.06 -1.77
CA THR A 200 -13.29 -6.49 -1.99
C THR A 200 -13.44 -6.85 -3.46
N MET A 201 -12.84 -7.96 -3.85
CA MET A 201 -13.08 -8.60 -5.16
C MET A 201 -14.30 -9.52 -5.14
N SER A 202 -14.94 -9.71 -3.98
CA SER A 202 -16.12 -10.57 -3.84
C SER A 202 -17.27 -10.02 -4.68
N THR A 203 -17.87 -10.90 -5.50
CA THR A 203 -19.06 -10.60 -6.31
C THR A 203 -20.25 -11.47 -5.94
N SER A 204 -20.12 -12.25 -4.86
CA SER A 204 -21.12 -13.24 -4.47
C SER A 204 -22.31 -12.60 -3.76
N SER A 205 -23.48 -13.26 -3.80
CA SER A 205 -24.67 -12.90 -3.03
C SER A 205 -24.47 -12.99 -1.50
N ARG A 206 -23.33 -13.52 -1.04
CA ARG A 206 -22.96 -13.57 0.38
C ARG A 206 -22.09 -12.36 0.80
N GLN A 207 -21.91 -11.37 -0.07
CA GLN A 207 -21.08 -10.19 0.20
C GLN A 207 -21.51 -9.48 1.48
N GLU A 208 -22.83 -9.34 1.73
CA GLU A 208 -23.33 -8.72 2.96
C GLU A 208 -22.90 -9.51 4.21
N ALA A 209 -23.01 -10.84 4.18
CA ALA A 209 -22.62 -11.70 5.30
C ALA A 209 -21.09 -11.71 5.55
N MET A 210 -20.30 -11.52 4.52
CA MET A 210 -18.83 -11.55 4.61
C MET A 210 -18.23 -10.18 4.92
N GLU A 211 -18.77 -9.10 4.37
CA GLU A 211 -18.21 -7.75 4.41
C GLU A 211 -19.05 -6.78 5.25
N GLY A 212 -20.35 -7.01 5.38
CA GLY A 212 -21.26 -6.06 6.00
C GLY A 212 -20.92 -5.74 7.47
N GLU A 213 -20.59 -6.73 8.27
CA GLU A 213 -20.15 -6.55 9.67
C GLU A 213 -18.73 -6.00 9.76
N PRO A 214 -17.71 -6.61 9.11
CA PRO A 214 -16.34 -6.12 9.19
C PRO A 214 -16.19 -4.64 8.78
N VAL A 215 -16.79 -4.23 7.67
CA VAL A 215 -16.75 -2.85 7.19
C VAL A 215 -17.34 -1.87 8.21
N ARG A 216 -18.54 -2.18 8.73
CA ARG A 216 -19.18 -1.33 9.76
C ARG A 216 -18.37 -1.27 11.04
N ARG A 217 -17.79 -2.37 11.46
CA ARG A 217 -16.93 -2.43 12.66
C ARG A 217 -15.68 -1.56 12.48
N HIS A 218 -15.00 -1.66 11.35
CA HIS A 218 -13.80 -0.86 11.07
C HIS A 218 -14.12 0.64 10.99
N VAL A 219 -15.23 1.03 10.35
CA VAL A 219 -15.68 2.44 10.32
C VAL A 219 -16.07 2.91 11.72
N SER A 220 -16.76 2.07 12.52
CA SER A 220 -17.10 2.38 13.92
C SER A 220 -15.85 2.59 14.78
N ASP A 221 -14.86 1.72 14.65
CA ASP A 221 -13.59 1.82 15.38
C ASP A 221 -12.84 3.11 14.97
N ALA A 222 -12.89 3.48 13.69
CA ALA A 222 -12.32 4.74 13.21
C ALA A 222 -13.07 5.96 13.77
N VAL A 223 -14.42 5.94 13.83
CA VAL A 223 -15.21 7.01 14.45
C VAL A 223 -14.85 7.20 15.92
N LEU A 224 -14.51 6.13 16.64
CA LEU A 224 -14.07 6.21 18.04
C LEU A 224 -12.63 6.71 18.18
N LYS A 225 -11.81 6.53 17.16
CA LYS A 225 -10.37 6.88 17.17
C LYS A 225 -10.11 8.35 16.84
N TYR A 226 -10.88 8.91 15.91
CA TYR A 226 -10.64 10.26 15.38
C TYR A 226 -11.63 11.28 15.99
N ASP A 227 -11.12 12.46 16.36
CA ASP A 227 -11.92 13.58 16.88
C ASP A 227 -12.60 14.41 15.77
N LYS A 228 -12.62 13.91 14.55
CA LYS A 228 -13.19 14.54 13.35
C LYS A 228 -14.13 13.57 12.63
N PRO A 229 -15.04 14.04 11.76
CA PRO A 229 -15.93 13.18 11.00
C PRO A 229 -15.18 12.07 10.25
N VAL A 230 -15.71 10.85 10.31
CA VAL A 230 -15.20 9.69 9.59
C VAL A 230 -16.26 9.21 8.61
N TYR A 231 -15.88 9.07 7.36
CA TYR A 231 -16.69 8.51 6.30
C TYR A 231 -16.13 7.17 5.86
N GLY A 232 -17.00 6.17 5.70
CA GLY A 232 -16.65 4.90 5.10
C GLY A 232 -16.86 4.94 3.60
N MET A 233 -15.97 4.33 2.84
CA MET A 233 -16.14 4.04 1.43
C MET A 233 -15.95 2.55 1.20
N PHE A 234 -16.96 1.88 0.69
CA PHE A 234 -16.90 0.46 0.36
C PHE A 234 -16.82 0.30 -1.16
N ILE A 235 -15.71 -0.24 -1.66
CA ILE A 235 -15.48 -0.40 -3.10
C ILE A 235 -15.38 -1.88 -3.45
N ALA A 236 -16.19 -2.30 -4.42
CA ALA A 236 -16.16 -3.66 -4.97
C ALA A 236 -16.33 -3.65 -6.49
N VAL A 237 -15.89 -4.70 -7.17
CA VAL A 237 -16.14 -4.84 -8.61
C VAL A 237 -17.64 -4.87 -8.90
N LYS A 238 -18.39 -5.56 -8.03
CA LYS A 238 -19.85 -5.60 -8.06
C LYS A 238 -20.38 -5.52 -6.62
N ILE A 239 -21.41 -4.73 -6.39
CA ILE A 239 -22.06 -4.60 -5.08
C ILE A 239 -23.43 -5.26 -5.13
N ASP A 240 -23.67 -6.15 -4.17
CA ASP A 240 -24.99 -6.71 -3.95
C ASP A 240 -25.93 -5.65 -3.37
N THR A 241 -27.20 -5.62 -3.82
CA THR A 241 -28.16 -4.61 -3.43
C THR A 241 -28.44 -4.60 -1.92
N ASN A 242 -28.51 -5.78 -1.29
CA ASN A 242 -28.72 -5.88 0.16
C ASN A 242 -27.51 -5.33 0.93
N THR A 243 -26.28 -5.60 0.44
CA THR A 243 -25.05 -5.02 1.01
C THR A 243 -25.09 -3.50 0.95
N ALA A 244 -25.45 -2.93 -0.20
CA ALA A 244 -25.57 -1.48 -0.36
C ALA A 244 -26.63 -0.88 0.58
N GLU A 245 -27.81 -1.50 0.67
CA GLU A 245 -28.88 -1.03 1.56
C GLU A 245 -28.48 -1.13 3.03
N THR A 246 -27.77 -2.19 3.42
CA THR A 246 -27.27 -2.35 4.79
C THR A 246 -26.34 -1.18 5.19
N PHE A 247 -25.48 -0.73 4.30
CA PHE A 247 -24.62 0.45 4.57
C PHE A 247 -25.41 1.76 4.61
N ARG A 248 -26.43 1.92 3.78
CA ARG A 248 -27.28 3.12 3.76
C ARG A 248 -28.09 3.34 5.03
N HIS A 249 -28.47 2.27 5.73
CA HIS A 249 -29.17 2.40 7.00
C HIS A 249 -28.37 3.08 8.10
N GLY A 250 -27.05 2.98 8.06
CA GLY A 250 -26.11 3.76 8.85
C GLY A 250 -26.18 3.61 10.36
N VAL A 251 -27.05 2.74 10.91
CA VAL A 251 -27.16 2.52 12.35
C VAL A 251 -26.29 1.35 12.78
N TRP A 252 -25.45 1.60 13.77
CA TRP A 252 -24.55 0.63 14.36
C TRP A 252 -24.49 0.78 15.89
N TYR A 253 -24.20 -0.29 16.59
CA TYR A 253 -23.94 -0.28 18.01
C TYR A 253 -22.50 -0.70 18.29
N ALA A 254 -21.68 0.24 18.77
CA ALA A 254 -20.32 -0.02 19.18
C ALA A 254 -20.28 -0.78 20.52
N ARG A 255 -19.08 -1.13 20.99
CA ARG A 255 -18.89 -1.78 22.29
C ARG A 255 -19.56 -0.97 23.39
N GLY A 256 -20.28 -1.65 24.29
CA GLY A 256 -21.03 -1.00 25.39
C GLY A 256 -22.38 -0.43 24.96
N ASP A 257 -22.97 -0.95 23.88
CA ASP A 257 -24.28 -0.56 23.34
C ASP A 257 -24.40 0.93 22.96
N VAL A 258 -23.27 1.56 22.63
CA VAL A 258 -23.24 2.95 22.20
C VAL A 258 -23.73 3.03 20.76
N LYS A 259 -24.91 3.66 20.56
CA LYS A 259 -25.49 3.87 19.24
C LYS A 259 -24.66 4.89 18.44
N GLN A 260 -24.26 4.51 17.25
CA GLN A 260 -23.53 5.36 16.29
C GLN A 260 -24.30 5.46 14.97
N ARG A 261 -24.09 6.54 14.28
CA ARG A 261 -24.41 6.66 12.85
C ARG A 261 -23.13 6.53 12.06
N LEU A 262 -23.11 5.61 11.12
CA LEU A 262 -21.99 5.39 10.20
C LEU A 262 -22.39 5.88 8.81
N ASP A 263 -21.62 6.78 8.26
CA ASP A 263 -21.81 7.31 6.90
C ASP A 263 -20.89 6.52 5.95
N ILE A 264 -21.44 5.47 5.31
CA ILE A 264 -20.72 4.57 4.41
C ILE A 264 -21.29 4.70 3.00
N VAL A 265 -20.44 4.97 2.02
CA VAL A 265 -20.81 5.07 0.60
C VAL A 265 -20.36 3.81 -0.13
N PRO A 266 -21.30 2.96 -0.58
CA PRO A 266 -20.97 1.83 -1.44
C PRO A 266 -20.83 2.28 -2.90
N LEU A 267 -19.69 1.97 -3.54
CA LEU A 267 -19.41 2.29 -4.94
C LEU A 267 -18.86 1.05 -5.65
N THR A 268 -19.34 0.77 -6.85
CA THR A 268 -18.64 -0.16 -7.70
C THR A 268 -17.30 0.44 -8.17
N LEU A 269 -16.31 -0.39 -8.44
CA LEU A 269 -15.03 0.07 -8.97
C LEU A 269 -15.20 0.85 -10.29
N ALA A 270 -16.18 0.48 -11.11
CA ALA A 270 -16.52 1.22 -12.32
C ALA A 270 -17.03 2.64 -12.02
N GLN A 271 -17.93 2.80 -11.04
CA GLN A 271 -18.41 4.12 -10.60
C GLN A 271 -17.28 4.97 -10.00
N TYR A 272 -16.42 4.35 -9.17
CA TYR A 272 -15.27 5.05 -8.62
C TYR A 272 -14.30 5.50 -9.72
N ARG A 273 -14.01 4.65 -10.71
CA ARG A 273 -13.18 4.97 -11.87
C ARG A 273 -13.74 6.15 -12.67
N GLU A 274 -15.04 6.16 -12.96
CA GLU A 274 -15.69 7.28 -13.66
C GLU A 274 -15.56 8.60 -12.87
N TYR A 275 -15.80 8.55 -11.56
CA TYR A 275 -15.62 9.70 -10.68
C TYR A 275 -14.18 10.20 -10.67
N PHE A 276 -13.21 9.28 -10.50
CA PHE A 276 -11.78 9.57 -10.54
C PHE A 276 -11.36 10.24 -11.86
N MET A 277 -11.74 9.65 -12.99
CA MET A 277 -11.45 10.21 -14.31
C MET A 277 -12.10 11.59 -14.53
N ALA A 278 -13.31 11.79 -14.04
CA ALA A 278 -14.00 13.07 -14.14
C ALA A 278 -13.25 14.19 -13.40
N MET A 279 -12.72 13.92 -12.21
CA MET A 279 -11.91 14.89 -11.47
C MET A 279 -10.71 15.39 -12.27
N PHE A 280 -9.99 14.51 -12.96
CA PHE A 280 -8.81 14.87 -13.75
C PHE A 280 -9.16 15.50 -15.10
N ARG A 281 -10.23 15.04 -15.77
CA ARG A 281 -10.65 15.58 -17.07
C ARG A 281 -11.26 16.96 -16.98
N THR A 282 -11.99 17.25 -15.91
CA THR A 282 -12.69 18.54 -15.74
C THR A 282 -11.84 19.61 -15.07
N CYS A 283 -10.57 19.32 -14.77
CA CYS A 283 -9.65 20.19 -14.02
C CYS A 283 -10.22 20.64 -12.66
N LEU A 284 -11.14 19.88 -12.05
CA LEU A 284 -11.70 20.20 -10.74
C LEU A 284 -10.61 20.29 -9.65
N LEU A 285 -9.52 19.54 -9.80
CA LEU A 285 -8.37 19.59 -8.89
C LEU A 285 -7.58 20.91 -9.01
N TYR A 286 -7.64 21.59 -10.17
CA TYR A 286 -6.92 22.84 -10.41
C TYR A 286 -7.77 24.09 -10.08
N THR A 287 -9.07 23.95 -9.87
CA THR A 287 -9.98 25.07 -9.56
C THR A 287 -10.19 25.27 -8.07
N SER A 288 -9.83 24.31 -7.24
CA SER A 288 -9.79 24.49 -5.79
C SER A 288 -8.45 25.11 -5.41
N PRO A 289 -8.41 26.31 -4.77
CA PRO A 289 -7.15 26.85 -4.28
C PRO A 289 -6.51 25.85 -3.32
N SER A 290 -5.26 25.50 -3.58
CA SER A 290 -4.47 24.69 -2.65
C SER A 290 -4.47 25.38 -1.29
N PRO A 291 -4.57 24.66 -0.16
CA PRO A 291 -4.34 25.24 1.17
C PRO A 291 -2.99 25.93 1.31
N ARG A 292 -2.07 25.75 0.34
CA ARG A 292 -0.79 26.47 0.26
C ARG A 292 -0.89 27.81 -0.48
N ASP A 293 -2.02 28.11 -1.11
CA ASP A 293 -2.24 29.35 -1.86
C ASP A 293 -3.09 30.36 -1.07
N ILE A 294 -3.41 30.03 0.19
CA ILE A 294 -4.02 30.88 1.20
C ILE A 294 -3.01 31.05 2.35
#